data_f214f667553b825e7242c11793dc36ca
#
_entry.id   f214f667553b825e7242c11793dc36ca
#
_cell.length_a   1.000
_cell.length_b   1.000
_cell.length_c   1.000
_cell.angle_alpha   90.00
_cell.angle_beta   90.00
_cell.angle_gamma   90.00
#
_symmetry.space_group_name_H-M   'P 1'
#
loop_
_entity.id
_entity.type
_entity.pdbx_description
1 polymer ?
#
loop_
_entity_poly.entity_id
_entity_poly.type
_entity_poly.pdbx_seq_one_letter_code
_entity_poly.pdbx_strand_id
1 'polypeptide(L)'
;LDMLVMELMGGSIKMFPLSKDGSMLGMTAHERLIIRMELEDGTIICDTLRPKDIVIDSSLAGFHNTGVRNFTLAHEIGHQLLHIYYPLLALSDQLEEDCADIIAEGLLLPECLVRASMAFFQFPDTLSHISRSQLDMNYPSFKKMARQLGVQRQLLANRMKYLHILTSDVPYRHTLSLMEAG
;
A
#
# COMPACT_ATOMS: atom_id res chain seq x y z
N LEU A 1 7.31 -7.80 3.84
CA LEU A 1 7.73 -7.23 2.53
C LEU A 1 9.25 -7.16 2.41
N ASP A 2 9.96 -6.75 3.45
CA ASP A 2 11.43 -6.57 3.42
C ASP A 2 12.15 -7.85 2.96
N MET A 3 11.74 -9.02 3.50
CA MET A 3 12.27 -10.32 3.08
C MET A 3 11.98 -10.63 1.59
N LEU A 4 10.83 -10.23 1.09
CA LEU A 4 10.48 -10.41 -0.33
C LEU A 4 11.47 -9.65 -1.21
N VAL A 5 11.76 -8.40 -0.88
CA VAL A 5 12.72 -7.58 -1.65
C VAL A 5 14.13 -8.15 -1.54
N MET A 6 14.60 -8.45 -0.35
CA MET A 6 15.99 -8.87 -0.11
C MET A 6 16.26 -10.30 -0.60
N GLU A 7 15.41 -11.26 -0.27
CA GLU A 7 15.70 -12.69 -0.50
C GLU A 7 15.20 -13.18 -1.87
N LEU A 8 14.01 -12.72 -2.31
CA LEU A 8 13.44 -13.18 -3.56
C LEU A 8 13.81 -12.31 -4.75
N MET A 9 13.90 -11.00 -4.56
CA MET A 9 14.20 -10.08 -5.66
C MET A 9 15.69 -9.73 -5.74
N GLY A 10 16.44 -9.87 -4.65
CA GLY A 10 17.87 -9.55 -4.57
C GLY A 10 18.14 -8.04 -4.55
N GLY A 11 17.14 -7.23 -4.23
CA GLY A 11 17.22 -5.78 -4.06
C GLY A 11 17.46 -5.37 -2.61
N SER A 12 17.51 -4.07 -2.36
CA SER A 12 17.53 -3.48 -1.01
C SER A 12 16.47 -2.40 -0.86
N ILE A 13 16.05 -2.14 0.37
CA ILE A 13 15.16 -1.03 0.68
C ILE A 13 15.97 0.07 1.32
N LYS A 14 15.83 1.27 0.78
CA LYS A 14 16.53 2.47 1.25
C LYS A 14 15.51 3.54 1.66
N MET A 15 15.93 4.39 2.58
CA MET A 15 15.20 5.60 2.94
C MET A 15 15.96 6.81 2.41
N PHE A 16 15.29 7.65 1.63
CA PHE A 16 15.89 8.84 1.03
C PHE A 16 14.82 9.90 0.81
N PRO A 17 15.07 11.19 1.01
CA PRO A 17 14.11 12.22 0.67
C PRO A 17 13.99 12.31 -0.86
N LEU A 18 12.81 11.93 -1.38
CA LEU A 18 12.57 11.84 -2.83
C LEU A 18 12.04 13.13 -3.43
N SER A 19 11.24 13.88 -2.66
CA SER A 19 10.68 15.15 -3.11
C SER A 19 10.56 16.14 -1.95
N LYS A 20 10.68 17.45 -2.26
CA LYS A 20 10.54 18.52 -1.25
C LYS A 20 9.08 18.73 -0.81
N ASP A 21 8.15 18.44 -1.68
CA ASP A 21 6.71 18.64 -1.49
C ASP A 21 5.95 17.37 -1.05
N GLY A 22 6.66 16.25 -0.91
CA GLY A 22 6.06 14.96 -0.57
C GLY A 22 5.24 14.33 -1.70
N SER A 23 5.39 14.79 -2.95
CA SER A 23 4.66 14.26 -4.10
C SER A 23 5.12 12.87 -4.51
N MET A 24 6.39 12.51 -4.22
CA MET A 24 6.98 11.20 -4.50
C MET A 24 7.26 10.47 -3.20
N LEU A 25 6.53 9.39 -2.95
CA LEU A 25 6.63 8.60 -1.72
C LEU A 25 7.50 7.35 -1.86
N GLY A 26 7.69 6.86 -3.08
CA GLY A 26 8.50 5.71 -3.40
C GLY A 26 9.07 5.81 -4.80
N MET A 27 10.06 5.00 -5.07
CA MET A 27 10.56 4.71 -6.41
C MET A 27 11.30 3.39 -6.43
N THR A 28 11.26 2.73 -7.57
CA THR A 28 12.00 1.50 -7.82
C THR A 28 13.05 1.70 -8.91
N ALA A 29 14.20 1.04 -8.78
CA ALA A 29 15.27 1.13 -9.76
C ALA A 29 15.30 -0.13 -10.65
N HIS A 30 15.10 0.05 -11.96
CA HIS A 30 15.23 -1.02 -12.95
C HIS A 30 16.66 -1.15 -13.48
N GLU A 31 17.43 -0.09 -13.37
CA GLU A 31 18.83 -0.03 -13.75
C GLU A 31 19.66 0.72 -12.68
N ARG A 32 20.97 0.79 -12.89
CA ARG A 32 21.83 1.58 -11.98
C ARG A 32 21.56 3.07 -12.18
N LEU A 33 21.25 3.75 -11.09
CA LEU A 33 20.81 5.13 -11.10
C LEU A 33 21.42 5.89 -9.91
N ILE A 34 21.73 7.16 -10.08
CA ILE A 34 22.15 8.05 -8.99
C ILE A 34 21.00 9.00 -8.70
N ILE A 35 20.51 8.95 -7.47
CA ILE A 35 19.51 9.91 -6.96
C ILE A 35 20.23 11.04 -6.22
N ARG A 36 19.66 12.25 -6.34
CA ARG A 36 20.21 13.45 -5.74
C ARG A 36 19.10 14.34 -5.22
N MET A 37 19.28 14.86 -4.02
CA MET A 37 18.38 15.83 -3.41
C MET A 37 19.17 16.99 -2.83
N GLU A 38 18.71 18.20 -3.06
CA GLU A 38 19.18 19.41 -2.40
C GLU A 38 18.25 19.75 -1.23
N LEU A 39 18.78 19.73 -0.01
CA LEU A 39 18.08 20.07 1.21
C LEU A 39 17.88 21.61 1.32
N GLU A 40 17.03 22.03 2.27
CA GLU A 40 16.71 23.44 2.48
C GLU A 40 17.93 24.29 2.87
N ASP A 41 18.92 23.71 3.52
CA ASP A 41 20.18 24.34 3.89
C ASP A 41 21.22 24.42 2.75
N GLY A 42 20.84 23.98 1.55
CA GLY A 42 21.71 23.90 0.39
C GLY A 42 22.64 22.66 0.36
N THR A 43 22.55 21.79 1.36
CA THR A 43 23.31 20.53 1.37
C THR A 43 22.79 19.60 0.28
N ILE A 44 23.71 19.02 -0.49
CA ILE A 44 23.36 18.04 -1.51
C ILE A 44 23.66 16.64 -0.97
N ILE A 45 22.65 15.82 -0.94
CA ILE A 45 22.79 14.39 -0.63
C ILE A 45 22.61 13.56 -1.90
N CYS A 46 23.37 12.48 -2.02
CA CYS A 46 23.31 11.57 -3.16
C CYS A 46 23.33 10.12 -2.67
N ASP A 47 22.66 9.24 -3.39
CA ASP A 47 22.81 7.80 -3.22
C ASP A 47 22.87 7.11 -4.60
N THR A 48 23.47 5.92 -4.64
CA THR A 48 23.51 5.09 -5.84
C THR A 48 22.61 3.88 -5.64
N LEU A 49 21.63 3.75 -6.52
CA LEU A 49 20.73 2.61 -6.58
C LEU A 49 21.28 1.56 -7.54
N ARG A 50 21.10 0.31 -7.18
CA ARG A 50 21.31 -0.84 -8.05
C ARG A 50 19.98 -1.29 -8.62
N PRO A 51 19.97 -2.05 -9.71
CA PRO A 51 18.75 -2.70 -10.18
C PRO A 51 18.04 -3.45 -9.05
N LYS A 52 16.74 -3.29 -8.94
CA LYS A 52 15.85 -3.87 -7.92
C LYS A 52 15.91 -3.21 -6.52
N ASP A 53 16.74 -2.17 -6.34
CA ASP A 53 16.64 -1.35 -5.13
C ASP A 53 15.32 -0.58 -5.13
N ILE A 54 14.69 -0.50 -3.98
CA ILE A 54 13.47 0.29 -3.74
C ILE A 54 13.82 1.40 -2.76
N VAL A 55 13.39 2.60 -3.07
CA VAL A 55 13.53 3.77 -2.19
C VAL A 55 12.16 4.18 -1.68
N ILE A 56 12.08 4.39 -0.39
CA ILE A 56 10.90 4.94 0.27
C ILE A 56 11.26 6.33 0.79
N ASP A 57 10.36 7.28 0.59
CA ASP A 57 10.59 8.65 1.07
C ASP A 57 10.82 8.68 2.59
N SER A 58 11.83 9.41 3.01
CA SER A 58 12.23 9.49 4.42
C SER A 58 11.17 10.10 5.33
N SER A 59 10.21 10.87 4.80
CA SER A 59 9.06 11.36 5.55
C SER A 59 8.17 10.24 6.09
N LEU A 60 8.23 9.05 5.50
CA LEU A 60 7.47 7.87 5.90
C LEU A 60 8.15 7.06 7.01
N ALA A 61 9.29 7.48 7.54
CA ALA A 61 10.02 6.76 8.60
C ALA A 61 9.25 6.65 9.93
N GLY A 62 8.28 7.52 10.18
CA GLY A 62 7.52 7.57 11.42
C GLY A 62 6.49 6.45 11.57
N PHE A 63 6.27 5.99 12.81
CA PHE A 63 5.26 4.96 13.14
C PHE A 63 3.84 5.31 12.68
N HIS A 64 3.51 6.60 12.66
CA HIS A 64 2.20 7.09 12.21
C HIS A 64 1.94 6.84 10.72
N ASN A 65 2.99 6.66 9.93
CA ASN A 65 2.94 6.47 8.49
C ASN A 65 3.00 4.99 8.07
N THR A 66 2.93 4.05 9.02
CA THR A 66 3.10 2.62 8.73
C THR A 66 2.22 2.13 7.58
N GLY A 67 0.94 2.51 7.56
CA GLY A 67 0.02 2.08 6.50
C GLY A 67 0.38 2.65 5.12
N VAL A 68 0.79 3.91 5.06
CA VAL A 68 1.25 4.55 3.81
C VAL A 68 2.55 3.91 3.36
N ARG A 69 3.53 3.80 4.27
CA ARG A 69 4.84 3.19 3.98
C ARG A 69 4.70 1.75 3.45
N ASN A 70 3.86 0.93 4.10
CA ASN A 70 3.66 -0.45 3.65
C ASN A 70 3.02 -0.50 2.26
N PHE A 71 2.04 0.38 2.00
CA PHE A 71 1.43 0.46 0.67
C PHE A 71 2.44 0.92 -0.38
N THR A 72 3.18 1.99 -0.12
CA THR A 72 4.22 2.49 -1.03
C THR A 72 5.24 1.38 -1.34
N LEU A 73 5.75 0.68 -0.32
CA LEU A 73 6.69 -0.41 -0.53
C LEU A 73 6.09 -1.55 -1.37
N ALA A 74 4.84 -1.93 -1.11
CA ALA A 74 4.17 -2.98 -1.87
C ALA A 74 3.89 -2.55 -3.32
N HIS A 75 3.60 -1.28 -3.56
CA HIS A 75 3.42 -0.69 -4.87
C HIS A 75 4.72 -0.73 -5.69
N GLU A 76 5.85 -0.30 -5.10
CA GLU A 76 7.16 -0.40 -5.76
C GLU A 76 7.58 -1.85 -6.05
N ILE A 77 7.21 -2.79 -5.17
CA ILE A 77 7.35 -4.23 -5.46
C ILE A 77 6.49 -4.61 -6.67
N GLY A 78 5.29 -4.06 -6.78
CA GLY A 78 4.40 -4.26 -7.93
C GLY A 78 5.07 -3.90 -9.25
N HIS A 79 5.66 -2.71 -9.34
CA HIS A 79 6.45 -2.29 -10.52
C HIS A 79 7.61 -3.23 -10.83
N GLN A 80 8.36 -3.66 -9.81
CA GLN A 80 9.44 -4.62 -10.01
C GLN A 80 8.94 -5.97 -10.54
N LEU A 81 7.84 -6.48 -10.00
CA LEU A 81 7.25 -7.74 -10.47
C LEU A 81 6.75 -7.63 -11.91
N LEU A 82 6.11 -6.53 -12.28
CA LEU A 82 5.71 -6.25 -13.66
C LEU A 82 6.92 -6.27 -14.59
N HIS A 83 7.98 -5.56 -14.23
CA HIS A 83 9.20 -5.50 -15.03
C HIS A 83 9.91 -6.86 -15.15
N ILE A 84 9.96 -7.64 -14.08
CA ILE A 84 10.63 -8.96 -14.08
C ILE A 84 9.84 -9.99 -14.88
N TYR A 85 8.53 -10.08 -14.69
CA TYR A 85 7.73 -11.15 -15.28
C TYR A 85 7.09 -10.78 -16.61
N TYR A 86 6.95 -9.49 -16.89
CA TYR A 86 6.30 -8.99 -18.12
C TYR A 86 7.13 -7.91 -18.83
N PRO A 87 8.45 -8.12 -19.05
CA PRO A 87 9.37 -7.08 -19.55
C PRO A 87 9.03 -6.57 -20.97
N LEU A 88 8.21 -7.31 -21.71
CA LEU A 88 7.79 -6.94 -23.07
C LEU A 88 6.37 -6.36 -23.12
N LEU A 89 5.71 -6.25 -21.99
CA LEU A 89 4.35 -5.71 -21.93
C LEU A 89 4.41 -4.20 -21.97
N ALA A 90 4.05 -3.64 -23.13
CA ALA A 90 3.94 -2.19 -23.30
C ALA A 90 2.63 -1.69 -22.68
N LEU A 91 2.65 -1.38 -21.39
CA LEU A 91 1.55 -0.74 -20.70
C LEU A 91 1.60 0.79 -20.90
N SER A 92 0.46 1.46 -20.85
CA SER A 92 0.45 2.90 -20.60
C SER A 92 0.82 3.16 -19.13
N ASP A 93 1.38 4.33 -18.84
CA ASP A 93 1.77 4.71 -17.49
C ASP A 93 0.61 4.49 -16.48
N GLN A 94 -0.61 4.93 -16.84
CA GLN A 94 -1.78 4.74 -15.98
C GLN A 94 -2.11 3.27 -15.73
N LEU A 95 -1.99 2.42 -16.74
CA LEU A 95 -2.30 0.99 -16.59
C LEU A 95 -1.23 0.26 -15.78
N GLU A 96 0.02 0.69 -15.89
CA GLU A 96 1.11 0.19 -15.06
C GLU A 96 0.90 0.53 -13.59
N GLU A 97 0.54 1.80 -13.28
CA GLU A 97 0.17 2.25 -11.94
C GLU A 97 -1.01 1.44 -11.37
N ASP A 98 -2.08 1.28 -12.16
CA ASP A 98 -3.26 0.50 -11.74
C ASP A 98 -2.89 -0.98 -11.44
N CYS A 99 -2.00 -1.57 -12.24
CA CYS A 99 -1.51 -2.92 -12.03
C CYS A 99 -0.64 -3.01 -10.75
N ALA A 100 0.24 -2.03 -10.53
CA ALA A 100 1.07 -1.96 -9.33
C ALA A 100 0.21 -1.84 -8.07
N ASP A 101 -0.84 -1.03 -8.10
CA ASP A 101 -1.83 -0.90 -7.02
C ASP A 101 -2.53 -2.23 -6.71
N ILE A 102 -3.01 -2.92 -7.74
CA ILE A 102 -3.68 -4.23 -7.58
C ILE A 102 -2.73 -5.27 -6.98
N ILE A 103 -1.47 -5.30 -7.42
CA ILE A 103 -0.43 -6.18 -6.88
C ILE A 103 -0.17 -5.81 -5.41
N ALA A 104 -0.01 -4.52 -5.09
CA ALA A 104 0.20 -4.04 -3.73
C ALA A 104 -0.93 -4.46 -2.78
N GLU A 105 -2.19 -4.27 -3.19
CA GLU A 105 -3.35 -4.73 -2.43
C GLU A 105 -3.33 -6.24 -2.19
N GLY A 106 -2.98 -7.01 -3.21
CA GLY A 106 -2.88 -8.48 -3.13
C GLY A 106 -1.78 -8.94 -2.18
N LEU A 107 -0.62 -8.28 -2.20
CA LEU A 107 0.52 -8.58 -1.33
C LEU A 107 0.24 -8.26 0.14
N LEU A 108 -0.37 -7.11 0.40
CA LEU A 108 -0.67 -6.66 1.76
C LEU A 108 -1.88 -7.35 2.38
N LEU A 109 -2.89 -7.63 1.58
CA LEU A 109 -4.19 -8.11 2.01
C LEU A 109 -4.63 -9.34 1.19
N PRO A 110 -3.86 -10.44 1.23
CA PRO A 110 -4.33 -11.70 0.62
C PRO A 110 -5.63 -12.13 1.27
N GLU A 111 -6.54 -12.72 0.50
CA GLU A 111 -7.89 -13.08 0.95
C GLU A 111 -7.89 -13.89 2.26
N CYS A 112 -7.00 -14.88 2.35
CA CYS A 112 -6.88 -15.71 3.55
C CYS A 112 -6.56 -14.89 4.81
N LEU A 113 -5.71 -13.86 4.70
CA LEU A 113 -5.35 -12.97 5.80
C LEU A 113 -6.54 -12.07 6.19
N VAL A 114 -7.25 -11.53 5.20
CA VAL A 114 -8.44 -10.70 5.45
C VAL A 114 -9.51 -11.52 6.17
N ARG A 115 -9.83 -12.72 5.69
CA ARG A 115 -10.84 -13.60 6.31
C ARG A 115 -10.44 -14.05 7.71
N ALA A 116 -9.18 -14.43 7.92
CA ALA A 116 -8.68 -14.80 9.25
C ALA A 116 -8.75 -13.61 10.23
N SER A 117 -8.42 -12.41 9.76
CA SER A 117 -8.53 -11.20 10.56
C SER A 117 -9.99 -10.87 10.90
N MET A 118 -10.92 -11.02 9.95
CA MET A 118 -12.34 -10.85 10.20
C MET A 118 -12.83 -11.80 11.31
N ALA A 119 -12.48 -13.08 11.25
CA ALA A 119 -12.84 -14.05 12.27
C ALA A 119 -12.26 -13.66 13.64
N PHE A 120 -10.99 -13.24 13.69
CA PHE A 120 -10.34 -12.79 14.92
C PHE A 120 -11.03 -11.58 15.55
N PHE A 121 -11.47 -10.62 14.74
CA PHE A 121 -12.19 -9.43 15.18
C PHE A 121 -13.70 -9.63 15.29
N GLN A 122 -14.18 -10.87 15.15
CA GLN A 122 -15.58 -11.25 15.26
C GLN A 122 -16.51 -10.52 14.28
N PHE A 123 -16.00 -10.24 13.07
CA PHE A 123 -16.86 -9.79 11.99
C PHE A 123 -17.72 -10.96 11.49
N PRO A 124 -18.98 -10.74 11.12
CA PRO A 124 -19.79 -11.76 10.48
C PRO A 124 -19.19 -12.16 9.13
N ASP A 125 -19.27 -13.45 8.79
CA ASP A 125 -18.68 -14.03 7.56
C ASP A 125 -19.19 -13.40 6.25
N THR A 126 -20.38 -12.83 6.30
CA THR A 126 -21.01 -12.11 5.20
C THR A 126 -21.47 -10.74 5.67
N LEU A 127 -20.69 -9.73 5.32
CA LEU A 127 -21.12 -8.34 5.37
C LEU A 127 -21.95 -8.04 4.11
N SER A 128 -22.88 -8.94 3.76
CA SER A 128 -23.63 -8.91 2.50
C SER A 128 -24.53 -7.68 2.37
N HIS A 129 -24.91 -7.05 3.45
CA HIS A 129 -25.61 -5.77 3.50
C HIS A 129 -25.14 -5.02 4.74
N ILE A 130 -24.08 -4.24 4.63
CA ILE A 130 -23.72 -3.35 5.71
C ILE A 130 -24.75 -2.21 5.72
N SER A 131 -25.74 -2.34 6.58
CA SER A 131 -26.54 -1.19 6.96
C SER A 131 -25.66 -0.18 7.70
N ARG A 132 -26.02 1.10 7.65
CA ARG A 132 -25.33 2.16 8.40
C ARG A 132 -25.12 1.78 9.88
N SER A 133 -26.10 1.16 10.51
CA SER A 133 -26.03 0.69 11.89
C SER A 133 -25.02 -0.44 12.11
N GLN A 134 -24.78 -1.31 11.14
CA GLN A 134 -23.79 -2.38 11.25
C GLN A 134 -22.37 -1.85 11.08
N LEU A 135 -22.16 -0.84 10.23
CA LEU A 135 -20.87 -0.12 10.12
C LEU A 135 -20.54 0.59 11.41
N ASP A 136 -21.51 1.31 11.99
CA ASP A 136 -21.32 2.04 13.25
C ASP A 136 -20.96 1.11 14.41
N MET A 137 -21.59 -0.06 14.49
CA MET A 137 -21.30 -1.06 15.53
C MET A 137 -19.94 -1.74 15.36
N ASN A 138 -19.46 -1.91 14.14
CA ASN A 138 -18.22 -2.64 13.84
C ASN A 138 -17.01 -1.71 13.58
N TYR A 139 -17.21 -0.40 13.52
CA TYR A 139 -16.16 0.54 13.20
C TYR A 139 -14.91 0.46 14.11
N PRO A 140 -15.03 0.36 15.45
CA PRO A 140 -13.85 0.20 16.30
C PRO A 140 -13.06 -1.06 15.99
N SER A 141 -13.72 -2.17 15.68
CA SER A 141 -13.09 -3.42 15.28
C SER A 141 -12.42 -3.31 13.91
N PHE A 142 -13.06 -2.65 12.95
CA PHE A 142 -12.49 -2.38 11.63
C PHE A 142 -11.22 -1.52 11.73
N LYS A 143 -11.25 -0.45 12.51
CA LYS A 143 -10.09 0.41 12.77
C LYS A 143 -8.92 -0.38 13.42
N LYS A 144 -9.23 -1.24 14.39
CA LYS A 144 -8.23 -2.12 15.03
C LYS A 144 -7.66 -3.11 14.03
N MET A 145 -8.50 -3.73 13.20
CA MET A 145 -8.10 -4.66 12.15
C MET A 145 -7.14 -3.99 11.15
N ALA A 146 -7.49 -2.84 10.60
CA ALA A 146 -6.64 -2.10 9.69
C ALA A 146 -5.27 -1.76 10.31
N ARG A 147 -5.28 -1.30 11.56
CA ARG A 147 -4.05 -0.99 12.31
C ARG A 147 -3.19 -2.23 12.56
N GLN A 148 -3.78 -3.36 12.91
CA GLN A 148 -3.05 -4.61 13.14
C GLN A 148 -2.46 -5.17 11.86
N LEU A 149 -3.17 -5.02 10.74
CA LEU A 149 -2.68 -5.38 9.41
C LEU A 149 -1.63 -4.40 8.87
N GLY A 150 -1.42 -3.26 9.54
CA GLY A 150 -0.46 -2.24 9.12
C GLY A 150 -0.85 -1.58 7.80
N VAL A 151 -2.16 -1.40 7.55
CA VAL A 151 -2.69 -0.81 6.32
C VAL A 151 -3.62 0.37 6.64
N GLN A 152 -3.83 1.22 5.64
CA GLN A 152 -4.84 2.26 5.71
C GLN A 152 -6.24 1.63 5.69
N ARG A 153 -7.19 2.24 6.42
CA ARG A 153 -8.60 1.79 6.46
C ARG A 153 -9.24 1.74 5.09
N GLN A 154 -8.89 2.71 4.26
CA GLN A 154 -9.38 2.78 2.89
C GLN A 154 -8.95 1.58 2.06
N LEU A 155 -7.68 1.20 2.15
CA LEU A 155 -7.13 0.04 1.46
C LEU A 155 -7.84 -1.26 1.89
N LEU A 156 -8.05 -1.44 3.19
CA LEU A 156 -8.78 -2.59 3.72
C LEU A 156 -10.22 -2.64 3.19
N ALA A 157 -10.93 -1.50 3.20
CA ALA A 157 -12.30 -1.42 2.69
C ALA A 157 -12.38 -1.72 1.19
N ASN A 158 -11.43 -1.19 0.39
CA ASN A 158 -11.33 -1.51 -1.04
C ASN A 158 -11.14 -3.00 -1.27
N ARG A 159 -10.19 -3.59 -0.55
CA ARG A 159 -9.90 -5.01 -0.67
C ARG A 159 -11.10 -5.88 -0.29
N MET A 160 -11.79 -5.54 0.80
CA MET A 160 -13.00 -6.26 1.20
C MET A 160 -14.14 -6.13 0.17
N LYS A 161 -14.25 -5.00 -0.52
CA LYS A 161 -15.18 -4.84 -1.65
C LYS A 161 -14.77 -5.72 -2.83
N TYR A 162 -13.51 -5.68 -3.20
CA TYR A 162 -12.97 -6.52 -4.29
C TYR A 162 -13.21 -8.00 -4.03
N LEU A 163 -13.07 -8.45 -2.78
CA LEU A 163 -13.34 -9.83 -2.35
C LEU A 163 -14.83 -10.15 -2.17
N HIS A 164 -15.73 -9.22 -2.51
CA HIS A 164 -17.18 -9.35 -2.30
C HIS A 164 -17.58 -9.63 -0.84
N ILE A 165 -16.73 -9.25 0.10
CA ILE A 165 -17.01 -9.32 1.53
C ILE A 165 -17.87 -8.12 1.95
N LEU A 166 -17.57 -6.94 1.40
CA LEU A 166 -18.38 -5.74 1.50
C LEU A 166 -19.23 -5.62 0.25
N THR A 167 -20.47 -6.08 0.31
CA THR A 167 -21.46 -5.81 -0.73
C THR A 167 -22.25 -4.58 -0.30
N SER A 168 -21.91 -3.43 -0.74
CA SER A 168 -22.65 -2.21 -0.43
C SER A 168 -23.18 -1.59 -1.71
N ASP A 169 -24.48 -1.32 -1.74
CA ASP A 169 -25.10 -0.38 -2.68
C ASP A 169 -24.70 1.07 -2.39
N VAL A 170 -23.92 1.28 -1.32
CA VAL A 170 -23.44 2.59 -0.87
C VAL A 170 -22.13 2.92 -1.62
N PRO A 171 -22.05 4.06 -2.30
CA PRO A 171 -20.82 4.51 -2.93
C PRO A 171 -19.66 4.53 -1.92
N TYR A 172 -18.49 4.08 -2.34
CA TYR A 172 -17.30 3.93 -1.52
C TYR A 172 -16.95 5.17 -0.66
N ARG A 173 -17.04 6.38 -1.25
CA ARG A 173 -16.81 7.63 -0.51
C ARG A 173 -17.78 7.82 0.66
N HIS A 174 -19.00 7.34 0.54
CA HIS A 174 -20.03 7.44 1.58
C HIS A 174 -19.77 6.42 2.70
N THR A 175 -19.28 5.23 2.34
CA THR A 175 -18.88 4.20 3.31
C THR A 175 -17.75 4.70 4.20
N LEU A 176 -16.75 5.39 3.64
CA LEU A 176 -15.66 5.98 4.42
C LEU A 176 -16.12 7.14 5.29
N SER A 177 -16.92 8.07 4.76
CA SER A 177 -17.42 9.19 5.56
C SER A 177 -18.28 8.70 6.74
N LEU A 178 -19.00 7.62 6.58
CA LEU A 178 -19.74 6.96 7.67
C LEU A 178 -18.81 6.25 8.67
N MET A 179 -17.69 5.70 8.19
CA MET A 179 -16.66 5.10 9.03
C MET A 179 -15.79 6.15 9.77
N GLU A 180 -15.70 7.36 9.25
CA GLU A 180 -14.92 8.46 9.83
C GLU A 180 -15.74 9.35 10.78
N ALA A 181 -17.06 9.33 10.66
CA ALA A 181 -17.98 10.14 11.47
C ALA A 181 -18.35 9.50 12.84
N GLY A 182 -17.92 8.28 13.11
CA GLY A 182 -18.05 7.55 14.37
C GLY A 182 -16.72 7.48 15.08
#